data_396a8647d9a83865f56199a2a163f64e
#
_entry.id   396a8647d9a83865f56199a2a163f64e
#
_cell.length_a   1.000
_cell.length_b   1.000
_cell.length_c   1.000
_cell.angle_alpha   90.00
_cell.angle_beta   90.00
_cell.angle_gamma   90.00
#
_symmetry.space_group_name_H-M   'P 1'
#
loop_
_entity.id
_entity.type
_entity.pdbx_description
1 polymer ?
#
loop_
_entity_poly.entity_id
_entity_poly.type
_entity_poly.pdbx_seq_one_letter_code
_entity_poly.pdbx_strand_id
1 'polypeptide(L)'
;MNYLRTPPERFAGLADYPFAEHYLKVNSQSSSDQTQVLLNMHYVDEGPRDAEVVLMLHGEPSWSYLYRNMISPVAAAGYRVIAPDLIGFGKSDKPTEQSDYSYQRHVDWIRALLMQLNLRDITLVCQDWGGLIGLRLVGEHPELFARVLAANTMLPTGDHAPPEAFMQWQTFSQQVPILPVADIINKATVKPLNQASLQAYDAPFVDESYKAGARVFPMLVPITPDNPASAANRVAWRALQQFNKPFITAFSDQDPVTAGGDRILQKFIPGCQGQAHCVIKDGGHFLQEDQPQALTRVLLDFIQANPLSGINP
;
A
#
# COMPACT_ATOMS: atom_id res chain seq x y z
N MET A 1 -0.35 -24.91 0.12
CA MET A 1 0.41 -23.63 0.10
C MET A 1 1.59 -23.75 1.06
N ASN A 2 2.81 -23.74 0.52
CA ASN A 2 4.03 -23.59 1.30
C ASN A 2 4.34 -22.09 1.46
N TYR A 3 4.95 -21.72 2.58
CA TYR A 3 5.37 -20.35 2.82
C TYR A 3 6.67 -20.30 3.62
N LEU A 4 7.41 -19.23 3.45
CA LEU A 4 8.63 -18.90 4.17
C LEU A 4 8.35 -17.77 5.17
N ARG A 5 9.15 -17.73 6.21
CA ARG A 5 9.20 -16.63 7.17
C ARG A 5 10.63 -16.13 7.26
N THR A 6 10.81 -14.84 7.05
CA THR A 6 12.13 -14.23 7.16
C THR A 6 12.64 -14.34 8.60
N PRO A 7 13.86 -14.80 8.80
CA PRO A 7 14.46 -14.90 10.14
C PRO A 7 14.49 -13.53 10.84
N PRO A 8 14.12 -13.46 12.15
CA PRO A 8 14.01 -12.19 12.88
C PRO A 8 15.32 -11.37 12.92
N GLU A 9 16.46 -12.04 12.91
CA GLU A 9 17.78 -11.40 12.91
C GLU A 9 18.03 -10.53 11.67
N ARG A 10 17.31 -10.75 10.57
CA ARG A 10 17.36 -9.91 9.38
C ARG A 10 16.77 -8.51 9.61
N PHE A 11 15.94 -8.37 10.61
CA PHE A 11 15.29 -7.11 10.98
C PHE A 11 15.92 -6.46 12.22
N ALA A 12 17.02 -7.04 12.75
CA ALA A 12 17.68 -6.48 13.91
C ALA A 12 18.40 -5.16 13.56
N GLY A 13 18.17 -4.13 14.37
CA GLY A 13 18.87 -2.84 14.25
C GLY A 13 18.57 -2.04 12.99
N LEU A 14 17.38 -2.22 12.39
CA LEU A 14 16.94 -1.43 11.25
C LEU A 14 16.89 0.06 11.59
N ALA A 15 17.49 0.88 10.72
CA ALA A 15 17.53 2.32 10.90
C ALA A 15 16.10 2.91 10.87
N ASP A 16 15.82 3.78 11.83
CA ASP A 16 14.56 4.54 11.93
C ASP A 16 13.28 3.68 11.98
N TYR A 17 13.40 2.41 12.43
CA TYR A 17 12.26 1.49 12.53
C TYR A 17 12.15 0.85 13.93
N PRO A 18 11.86 1.64 14.97
CA PRO A 18 11.83 1.16 16.36
C PRO A 18 10.47 0.56 16.77
N PHE A 19 9.60 0.23 15.83
CA PHE A 19 8.21 -0.15 16.10
C PHE A 19 8.11 -1.56 16.65
N ALA A 20 7.18 -1.75 17.60
CA ALA A 20 6.84 -3.06 18.13
C ALA A 20 6.20 -3.93 17.05
N GLU A 21 6.52 -5.23 17.08
CA GLU A 21 5.96 -6.19 16.15
C GLU A 21 4.56 -6.64 16.60
N HIS A 22 3.61 -6.55 15.71
CA HIS A 22 2.27 -7.11 15.90
C HIS A 22 1.98 -8.08 14.75
N TYR A 23 1.29 -9.17 15.08
CA TYR A 23 0.90 -10.18 14.10
C TYR A 23 -0.56 -10.58 14.28
N LEU A 24 -1.23 -10.79 13.17
CA LEU A 24 -2.52 -11.48 13.15
C LEU A 24 -2.51 -12.60 12.11
N LYS A 25 -3.44 -13.54 12.24
CA LYS A 25 -3.56 -14.65 11.30
C LYS A 25 -4.63 -14.35 10.27
N VAL A 26 -4.28 -14.45 9.00
CA VAL A 26 -5.21 -14.37 7.89
C VAL A 26 -5.41 -15.74 7.26
N ASN A 27 -6.67 -16.07 6.95
CA ASN A 27 -6.99 -17.28 6.22
C ASN A 27 -6.52 -17.17 4.77
N SER A 28 -5.94 -18.23 4.28
CA SER A 28 -5.58 -18.41 2.88
C SER A 28 -5.90 -19.83 2.44
N GLN A 29 -5.82 -20.08 1.14
CA GLN A 29 -6.06 -21.39 0.57
C GLN A 29 -5.03 -21.67 -0.51
N SER A 30 -4.43 -22.85 -0.47
CA SER A 30 -3.49 -23.28 -1.49
C SER A 30 -4.17 -23.35 -2.86
N SER A 31 -3.50 -22.82 -3.87
CA SER A 31 -4.01 -22.87 -5.25
C SER A 31 -3.96 -24.27 -5.85
N SER A 32 -3.03 -25.13 -5.38
CA SER A 32 -2.80 -26.46 -5.94
C SER A 32 -3.75 -27.52 -5.39
N ASP A 33 -4.07 -27.50 -4.09
CA ASP A 33 -4.78 -28.58 -3.40
C ASP A 33 -5.97 -28.11 -2.54
N GLN A 34 -6.27 -26.80 -2.58
CA GLN A 34 -7.35 -26.15 -1.84
C GLN A 34 -7.22 -26.27 -0.30
N THR A 35 -6.07 -26.68 0.21
CA THR A 35 -5.81 -26.76 1.65
C THR A 35 -5.87 -25.38 2.29
N GLN A 36 -6.59 -25.28 3.42
CA GLN A 36 -6.63 -24.05 4.23
C GLN A 36 -5.32 -23.84 4.97
N VAL A 37 -4.80 -22.62 4.93
CA VAL A 37 -3.55 -22.21 5.56
C VAL A 37 -3.78 -20.90 6.31
N LEU A 38 -3.18 -20.80 7.50
CA LEU A 38 -3.13 -19.54 8.26
C LEU A 38 -1.77 -18.90 8.06
N LEU A 39 -1.76 -17.72 7.46
CA LEU A 39 -0.56 -16.91 7.28
C LEU A 39 -0.49 -15.84 8.37
N ASN A 40 0.70 -15.58 8.89
CA ASN A 40 0.93 -14.44 9.76
C ASN A 40 1.10 -13.18 8.92
N MET A 41 0.28 -12.18 9.19
CA MET A 41 0.43 -10.82 8.68
C MET A 41 1.00 -9.95 9.79
N HIS A 42 2.16 -9.35 9.53
CA HIS A 42 2.75 -8.35 10.40
C HIS A 42 2.08 -6.99 10.18
N TYR A 43 1.99 -6.19 11.23
CA TYR A 43 1.58 -4.78 11.15
C TYR A 43 2.21 -3.97 12.28
N VAL A 44 2.45 -2.70 11.99
CA VAL A 44 2.77 -1.68 13.00
C VAL A 44 1.46 -1.15 13.56
N ASP A 45 1.42 -0.87 14.88
CA ASP A 45 0.26 -0.29 15.57
C ASP A 45 0.76 0.70 16.62
N GLU A 46 0.85 1.96 16.24
CA GLU A 46 1.43 3.04 17.02
C GLU A 46 0.39 4.11 17.36
N GLY A 47 0.58 4.77 18.49
CA GLY A 47 -0.33 5.80 19.00
C GLY A 47 -1.43 5.28 19.93
N PRO A 48 -2.35 6.16 20.40
CA PRO A 48 -3.41 5.78 21.33
C PRO A 48 -4.40 4.80 20.69
N ARG A 49 -4.76 3.73 21.39
CA ARG A 49 -5.59 2.63 20.87
C ARG A 49 -7.03 3.05 20.52
N ASP A 50 -7.54 4.08 21.16
CA ASP A 50 -8.89 4.62 21.01
C ASP A 50 -8.94 5.89 20.13
N ALA A 51 -7.79 6.29 19.56
CA ALA A 51 -7.71 7.43 18.65
C ALA A 51 -8.24 7.12 17.24
N GLU A 52 -8.48 8.18 16.45
CA GLU A 52 -8.81 8.07 15.03
C GLU A 52 -7.72 7.27 14.28
N VAL A 53 -8.15 6.35 13.43
CA VAL A 53 -7.26 5.41 12.75
C VAL A 53 -6.73 5.98 11.44
N VAL A 54 -5.42 5.92 11.27
CA VAL A 54 -4.72 6.14 10.00
C VAL A 54 -4.15 4.81 9.53
N LEU A 55 -4.70 4.27 8.44
CA LEU A 55 -4.22 3.05 7.80
C LEU A 55 -3.27 3.42 6.68
N MET A 56 -2.01 2.95 6.74
CA MET A 56 -0.98 3.21 5.73
C MET A 56 -0.67 1.93 4.95
N LEU A 57 -1.07 1.87 3.68
CA LEU A 57 -0.85 0.71 2.81
C LEU A 57 0.30 0.96 1.84
N HIS A 58 1.36 0.15 1.95
CA HIS A 58 2.54 0.21 1.10
C HIS A 58 2.32 -0.44 -0.26
N GLY A 59 3.21 -0.13 -1.20
CA GLY A 59 3.26 -0.71 -2.53
C GLY A 59 4.38 -1.74 -2.74
N GLU A 60 4.50 -2.22 -3.95
CA GLU A 60 5.49 -3.20 -4.39
C GLU A 60 6.78 -2.49 -4.88
N PRO A 61 7.99 -2.97 -4.55
CA PRO A 61 8.31 -4.12 -3.70
C PRO A 61 8.68 -3.75 -2.26
N SER A 62 8.07 -2.68 -1.73
CA SER A 62 8.35 -2.15 -0.39
C SER A 62 7.62 -2.94 0.73
N TRP A 63 7.64 -2.39 1.94
CA TRP A 63 6.94 -2.89 3.11
C TRP A 63 6.67 -1.72 4.07
N SER A 64 6.13 -1.93 5.25
CA SER A 64 5.79 -0.85 6.19
C SER A 64 6.97 0.08 6.54
N TYR A 65 8.21 -0.36 6.32
CA TYR A 65 9.42 0.47 6.42
C TYR A 65 9.34 1.75 5.56
N LEU A 66 8.64 1.71 4.44
CA LEU A 66 8.39 2.88 3.60
C LEU A 66 7.77 4.05 4.36
N TYR A 67 6.91 3.73 5.32
CA TYR A 67 6.20 4.74 6.12
C TYR A 67 6.90 5.12 7.44
N ARG A 68 8.11 4.58 7.74
CA ARG A 68 8.80 4.78 9.04
C ARG A 68 8.91 6.25 9.46
N ASN A 69 9.18 7.13 8.50
CA ASN A 69 9.33 8.57 8.74
C ASN A 69 7.98 9.31 8.88
N MET A 70 6.85 8.64 8.64
CA MET A 70 5.50 9.19 8.77
C MET A 70 4.77 8.63 10.00
N ILE A 71 5.02 7.37 10.36
CA ILE A 71 4.34 6.68 11.47
C ILE A 71 4.48 7.45 12.78
N SER A 72 5.72 7.72 13.22
CA SER A 72 5.97 8.40 14.50
C SER A 72 5.40 9.83 14.57
N PRO A 73 5.56 10.71 13.55
CA PRO A 73 4.93 12.03 13.58
C PRO A 73 3.41 11.99 13.60
N VAL A 74 2.77 11.06 12.89
CA VAL A 74 1.30 10.93 12.88
C VAL A 74 0.80 10.39 14.20
N ALA A 75 1.49 9.41 14.80
CA ALA A 75 1.17 8.91 16.14
C ALA A 75 1.36 9.99 17.21
N ALA A 76 2.43 10.80 17.12
CA ALA A 76 2.68 11.92 18.03
C ALA A 76 1.63 13.03 17.89
N ALA A 77 0.98 13.17 16.74
CA ALA A 77 -0.15 14.07 16.52
C ALA A 77 -1.48 13.56 17.14
N GLY A 78 -1.46 12.38 17.79
CA GLY A 78 -2.60 11.82 18.51
C GLY A 78 -3.45 10.83 17.73
N TYR A 79 -2.99 10.34 16.58
CA TYR A 79 -3.69 9.34 15.77
C TYR A 79 -3.15 7.92 16.02
N ARG A 80 -4.01 6.91 15.83
CA ARG A 80 -3.59 5.51 15.81
C ARG A 80 -3.17 5.12 14.40
N VAL A 81 -1.91 4.77 14.21
CA VAL A 81 -1.35 4.39 12.92
C VAL A 81 -1.28 2.88 12.81
N ILE A 82 -1.92 2.32 11.77
CA ILE A 82 -1.83 0.91 11.39
C ILE A 82 -1.11 0.83 10.05
N ALA A 83 0.04 0.15 10.01
CA ALA A 83 0.79 -0.05 8.78
C ALA A 83 1.13 -1.55 8.61
N PRO A 84 0.30 -2.31 7.88
CA PRO A 84 0.56 -3.73 7.65
C PRO A 84 1.65 -3.94 6.62
N ASP A 85 2.37 -5.07 6.74
CA ASP A 85 3.12 -5.66 5.64
C ASP A 85 2.19 -6.59 4.86
N LEU A 86 2.07 -6.36 3.56
CA LEU A 86 1.30 -7.25 2.69
C LEU A 86 1.88 -8.66 2.73
N ILE A 87 1.04 -9.70 2.61
CA ILE A 87 1.51 -11.07 2.49
C ILE A 87 2.48 -11.18 1.31
N GLY A 88 3.65 -11.76 1.53
CA GLY A 88 4.75 -11.80 0.57
C GLY A 88 5.83 -10.74 0.80
N PHE A 89 5.60 -9.77 1.72
CA PHE A 89 6.50 -8.62 1.95
C PHE A 89 6.83 -8.45 3.43
N GLY A 90 7.83 -7.62 3.71
CA GLY A 90 8.22 -7.24 5.06
C GLY A 90 8.40 -8.43 6.00
N LYS A 91 7.81 -8.32 7.17
CA LYS A 91 7.82 -9.37 8.21
C LYS A 91 6.67 -10.39 8.07
N SER A 92 5.74 -10.18 7.12
CA SER A 92 4.65 -11.11 6.84
C SER A 92 5.14 -12.41 6.20
N ASP A 93 4.36 -13.48 6.35
CA ASP A 93 4.63 -14.77 5.71
C ASP A 93 4.63 -14.64 4.19
N LYS A 94 5.45 -15.46 3.51
CA LYS A 94 5.71 -15.38 2.08
C LYS A 94 5.40 -16.73 1.41
N PRO A 95 4.20 -16.92 0.83
CA PRO A 95 3.93 -18.06 -0.02
C PRO A 95 5.00 -18.23 -1.11
N THR A 96 5.43 -19.47 -1.35
CA THR A 96 6.56 -19.75 -2.26
C THR A 96 6.16 -19.81 -3.73
N GLU A 97 4.88 -20.07 -4.00
CA GLU A 97 4.38 -20.21 -5.36
C GLU A 97 3.68 -18.91 -5.81
N GLN A 98 4.04 -18.40 -7.00
CA GLN A 98 3.39 -17.22 -7.57
C GLN A 98 1.87 -17.41 -7.74
N SER A 99 1.41 -18.63 -8.02
CA SER A 99 -0.01 -18.99 -8.15
C SER A 99 -0.78 -18.86 -6.84
N ASP A 100 -0.09 -18.78 -5.70
CA ASP A 100 -0.71 -18.58 -4.40
C ASP A 100 -1.03 -17.10 -4.11
N TYR A 101 -0.70 -16.20 -5.03
CA TYR A 101 -1.06 -14.79 -4.97
C TYR A 101 -2.11 -14.44 -6.02
N SER A 102 -3.02 -13.57 -5.67
CA SER A 102 -3.92 -12.91 -6.61
C SER A 102 -4.32 -11.54 -6.07
N TYR A 103 -4.77 -10.66 -6.92
CA TYR A 103 -5.30 -9.36 -6.51
C TYR A 103 -6.38 -9.52 -5.43
N GLN A 104 -7.36 -10.42 -5.67
CA GLN A 104 -8.45 -10.65 -4.73
C GLN A 104 -7.97 -11.14 -3.37
N ARG A 105 -6.96 -12.03 -3.33
CA ARG A 105 -6.40 -12.50 -2.05
C ARG A 105 -5.80 -11.36 -1.23
N HIS A 106 -5.08 -10.43 -1.87
CA HIS A 106 -4.54 -9.26 -1.16
C HIS A 106 -5.65 -8.37 -0.60
N VAL A 107 -6.74 -8.17 -1.35
CA VAL A 107 -7.93 -7.46 -0.86
C VAL A 107 -8.52 -8.20 0.35
N ASP A 108 -8.71 -9.52 0.25
CA ASP A 108 -9.28 -10.34 1.33
C ASP A 108 -8.40 -10.37 2.59
N TRP A 109 -7.08 -10.43 2.44
CA TRP A 109 -6.15 -10.42 3.56
C TRP A 109 -6.17 -9.07 4.31
N ILE A 110 -6.16 -7.95 3.59
CA ILE A 110 -6.27 -6.63 4.23
C ILE A 110 -7.66 -6.44 4.83
N ARG A 111 -8.73 -6.86 4.16
CA ARG A 111 -10.08 -6.86 4.76
C ARG A 111 -10.11 -7.64 6.06
N ALA A 112 -9.49 -8.83 6.11
CA ALA A 112 -9.40 -9.63 7.34
C ALA A 112 -8.68 -8.88 8.46
N LEU A 113 -7.62 -8.13 8.18
CA LEU A 113 -6.96 -7.26 9.15
C LEU A 113 -7.93 -6.19 9.67
N LEU A 114 -8.62 -5.46 8.78
CA LEU A 114 -9.57 -4.41 9.18
C LEU A 114 -10.65 -4.96 10.13
N MET A 115 -11.18 -6.12 9.80
CA MET A 115 -12.25 -6.78 10.58
C MET A 115 -11.74 -7.30 11.93
N GLN A 116 -10.57 -7.96 11.97
CA GLN A 116 -10.01 -8.52 13.22
C GLN A 116 -9.59 -7.43 14.20
N LEU A 117 -9.08 -6.30 13.70
CA LEU A 117 -8.74 -5.13 14.52
C LEU A 117 -9.95 -4.23 14.80
N ASN A 118 -11.14 -4.58 14.26
CA ASN A 118 -12.38 -3.81 14.37
C ASN A 118 -12.22 -2.34 13.99
N LEU A 119 -11.45 -2.07 12.91
CA LEU A 119 -11.19 -0.69 12.47
C LEU A 119 -12.43 -0.07 11.83
N ARG A 120 -12.69 1.20 12.18
CA ARG A 120 -13.78 2.04 11.67
C ARG A 120 -13.28 3.46 11.49
N ASP A 121 -14.04 4.24 10.74
CA ASP A 121 -13.74 5.65 10.50
C ASP A 121 -12.29 5.89 10.03
N ILE A 122 -11.83 4.99 9.19
CA ILE A 122 -10.44 4.89 8.75
C ILE A 122 -10.08 6.08 7.85
N THR A 123 -8.98 6.76 8.14
CA THR A 123 -8.27 7.57 7.18
C THR A 123 -7.27 6.68 6.45
N LEU A 124 -7.55 6.38 5.18
CA LEU A 124 -6.65 5.59 4.34
C LEU A 124 -5.56 6.49 3.76
N VAL A 125 -4.30 6.08 3.90
CA VAL A 125 -3.13 6.58 3.17
C VAL A 125 -2.59 5.44 2.33
N CYS A 126 -2.53 5.62 1.02
CA CYS A 126 -2.17 4.52 0.13
C CYS A 126 -1.33 5.00 -1.07
N GLN A 127 -0.39 4.16 -1.48
CA GLN A 127 0.51 4.38 -2.60
C GLN A 127 0.70 3.09 -3.37
N ASP A 128 0.84 3.16 -4.71
CA ASP A 128 1.09 2.01 -5.58
C ASP A 128 0.08 0.87 -5.34
N TRP A 129 0.52 -0.37 -5.09
CA TRP A 129 -0.34 -1.50 -4.76
C TRP A 129 -1.17 -1.29 -3.49
N GLY A 130 -0.66 -0.52 -2.53
CA GLY A 130 -1.47 -0.10 -1.38
C GLY A 130 -2.71 0.68 -1.80
N GLY A 131 -2.62 1.43 -2.90
CA GLY A 131 -3.77 2.11 -3.51
C GLY A 131 -4.65 1.18 -4.31
N LEU A 132 -4.09 0.25 -5.11
CA LEU A 132 -4.89 -0.74 -5.83
C LEU A 132 -5.78 -1.54 -4.86
N ILE A 133 -5.22 -2.02 -3.75
CA ILE A 133 -5.93 -2.75 -2.71
C ILE A 133 -6.86 -1.82 -1.92
N GLY A 134 -6.34 -0.65 -1.49
CA GLY A 134 -7.06 0.28 -0.64
C GLY A 134 -8.28 0.88 -1.33
N LEU A 135 -8.15 1.38 -2.56
CA LEU A 135 -9.27 1.94 -3.33
C LEU A 135 -10.33 0.87 -3.66
N ARG A 136 -9.90 -0.37 -3.88
CA ARG A 136 -10.80 -1.49 -4.04
C ARG A 136 -11.61 -1.73 -2.75
N LEU A 137 -10.97 -1.69 -1.58
CA LEU A 137 -11.65 -1.82 -0.28
C LEU A 137 -12.57 -0.64 0.01
N VAL A 138 -12.18 0.59 -0.33
CA VAL A 138 -13.07 1.77 -0.22
C VAL A 138 -14.31 1.59 -1.08
N GLY A 139 -14.16 1.05 -2.29
CA GLY A 139 -15.31 0.76 -3.17
C GLY A 139 -16.21 -0.37 -2.69
N GLU A 140 -15.67 -1.38 -2.02
CA GLU A 140 -16.42 -2.53 -1.50
C GLU A 140 -17.04 -2.27 -0.12
N HIS A 141 -16.37 -1.46 0.71
CA HIS A 141 -16.71 -1.20 2.11
C HIS A 141 -16.61 0.29 2.46
N PRO A 142 -17.34 1.18 1.75
CA PRO A 142 -17.23 2.63 1.94
C PRO A 142 -17.58 3.08 3.37
N GLU A 143 -18.35 2.27 4.09
CA GLU A 143 -18.74 2.53 5.48
C GLU A 143 -17.57 2.51 6.46
N LEU A 144 -16.51 1.74 6.16
CA LEU A 144 -15.33 1.62 7.03
C LEU A 144 -14.42 2.84 6.96
N PHE A 145 -14.49 3.63 5.89
CA PHE A 145 -13.56 4.71 5.62
C PHE A 145 -14.20 6.06 5.84
N ALA A 146 -13.52 6.93 6.57
CA ALA A 146 -13.93 8.32 6.75
C ALA A 146 -13.28 9.26 5.74
N ARG A 147 -12.02 8.98 5.37
CA ARG A 147 -11.20 9.84 4.51
C ARG A 147 -10.22 8.99 3.70
N VAL A 148 -9.78 9.51 2.56
CA VAL A 148 -8.74 8.86 1.72
C VAL A 148 -7.71 9.89 1.28
N LEU A 149 -6.43 9.59 1.48
CA LEU A 149 -5.29 10.23 0.85
C LEU A 149 -4.65 9.23 -0.11
N ALA A 150 -4.79 9.48 -1.40
CA ALA A 150 -4.18 8.69 -2.47
C ALA A 150 -2.91 9.38 -2.98
N ALA A 151 -1.80 8.66 -2.99
CA ALA A 151 -0.50 9.13 -3.47
C ALA A 151 0.05 8.14 -4.49
N ASN A 152 0.51 8.61 -5.65
CA ASN A 152 1.14 7.79 -6.70
C ASN A 152 0.49 6.40 -6.88
N THR A 153 -0.80 6.39 -7.23
CA THR A 153 -1.58 5.16 -7.38
C THR A 153 -2.71 5.31 -8.38
N MET A 154 -3.39 4.21 -8.66
CA MET A 154 -4.57 4.15 -9.51
C MET A 154 -5.42 2.93 -9.16
N LEU A 155 -6.59 2.81 -9.80
CA LEU A 155 -7.41 1.59 -9.77
C LEU A 155 -7.67 1.14 -11.21
N PRO A 156 -6.76 0.39 -11.84
CA PRO A 156 -6.89 -0.01 -13.23
C PRO A 156 -8.00 -1.04 -13.43
N THR A 157 -8.67 -0.97 -14.58
CA THR A 157 -9.77 -1.87 -14.99
C THR A 157 -9.47 -2.66 -16.24
N GLY A 158 -8.28 -2.41 -16.84
CA GLY A 158 -7.90 -3.01 -18.12
C GLY A 158 -8.58 -2.42 -19.34
N ASP A 159 -9.41 -1.36 -19.17
CA ASP A 159 -10.12 -0.72 -20.27
C ASP A 159 -9.26 0.32 -21.02
N HIS A 160 -8.10 0.66 -20.46
CA HIS A 160 -7.13 1.61 -21.03
C HIS A 160 -5.74 0.96 -21.04
N ALA A 161 -4.95 1.33 -22.05
CA ALA A 161 -3.56 0.89 -22.12
C ALA A 161 -2.77 1.41 -20.91
N PRO A 162 -1.96 0.57 -20.27
CA PRO A 162 -1.10 1.00 -19.17
C PRO A 162 0.01 1.92 -19.68
N PRO A 163 0.58 2.77 -18.80
CA PRO A 163 1.75 3.58 -19.16
C PRO A 163 2.94 2.72 -19.60
N GLU A 164 3.74 3.23 -20.54
CA GLU A 164 4.93 2.53 -21.02
C GLU A 164 5.91 2.20 -19.89
N ALA A 165 6.09 3.12 -18.93
CA ALA A 165 6.95 2.92 -17.76
C ALA A 165 6.51 1.70 -16.93
N PHE A 166 5.19 1.48 -16.77
CA PHE A 166 4.68 0.28 -16.12
C PHE A 166 4.99 -0.99 -16.92
N MET A 167 4.82 -0.97 -18.24
CA MET A 167 5.12 -2.14 -19.10
C MET A 167 6.61 -2.49 -19.08
N GLN A 168 7.48 -1.50 -19.06
CA GLN A 168 8.92 -1.70 -18.89
C GLN A 168 9.24 -2.32 -17.52
N TRP A 169 8.61 -1.82 -16.45
CA TRP A 169 8.73 -2.39 -15.13
C TRP A 169 8.24 -3.85 -15.09
N GLN A 170 7.05 -4.14 -15.60
CA GLN A 170 6.50 -5.48 -15.64
C GLN A 170 7.46 -6.44 -16.39
N THR A 171 7.94 -6.05 -17.55
CA THR A 171 8.89 -6.85 -18.34
C THR A 171 10.19 -7.10 -17.56
N PHE A 172 10.78 -6.06 -16.99
CA PHE A 172 12.01 -6.17 -16.19
C PHE A 172 11.83 -7.13 -15.02
N SER A 173 10.75 -7.01 -14.25
CA SER A 173 10.47 -7.82 -13.06
C SER A 173 10.39 -9.32 -13.38
N GLN A 174 9.98 -9.68 -14.60
CA GLN A 174 9.87 -11.08 -15.06
C GLN A 174 11.18 -11.61 -15.65
N GLN A 175 12.00 -10.76 -16.26
CA GLN A 175 13.19 -11.20 -17.02
C GLN A 175 14.46 -11.18 -16.19
N VAL A 176 14.56 -10.35 -15.16
CA VAL A 176 15.77 -10.24 -14.34
C VAL A 176 15.98 -11.53 -13.53
N PRO A 177 17.17 -12.18 -13.60
CA PRO A 177 17.42 -13.44 -12.88
C PRO A 177 17.33 -13.28 -11.35
N ILE A 178 17.87 -12.18 -10.83
CA ILE A 178 17.80 -11.81 -9.41
C ILE A 178 17.07 -10.48 -9.32
N LEU A 179 15.94 -10.45 -8.62
CA LEU A 179 15.16 -9.23 -8.43
C LEU A 179 15.85 -8.33 -7.39
N PRO A 180 16.45 -7.20 -7.78
CA PRO A 180 17.24 -6.36 -6.86
C PRO A 180 16.31 -5.35 -6.16
N VAL A 181 15.62 -5.78 -5.09
CA VAL A 181 14.54 -5.02 -4.44
C VAL A 181 14.98 -3.64 -3.99
N ALA A 182 16.06 -3.54 -3.23
CA ALA A 182 16.56 -2.24 -2.75
C ALA A 182 16.96 -1.30 -3.90
N ASP A 183 17.60 -1.83 -4.96
CA ASP A 183 17.99 -1.03 -6.13
C ASP A 183 16.78 -0.53 -6.94
N ILE A 184 15.71 -1.32 -7.02
CA ILE A 184 14.45 -0.92 -7.67
C ILE A 184 13.88 0.30 -6.94
N ILE A 185 13.75 0.21 -5.63
CA ILE A 185 13.23 1.32 -4.81
C ILE A 185 14.15 2.55 -4.94
N ASN A 186 15.46 2.36 -4.84
CA ASN A 186 16.44 3.44 -4.97
C ASN A 186 16.38 4.16 -6.33
N LYS A 187 16.14 3.42 -7.42
CA LYS A 187 16.01 4.02 -8.76
C LYS A 187 14.69 4.75 -8.97
N ALA A 188 13.69 4.45 -8.17
CA ALA A 188 12.37 5.05 -8.23
C ALA A 188 12.19 6.19 -7.19
N THR A 189 13.24 6.58 -6.48
CA THR A 189 13.37 7.80 -5.68
C THR A 189 14.17 8.86 -6.43
N VAL A 190 13.95 10.14 -6.09
CA VAL A 190 14.73 11.27 -6.63
C VAL A 190 16.10 11.34 -5.98
N LYS A 191 16.17 11.10 -4.68
CA LYS A 191 17.41 11.11 -3.91
C LYS A 191 17.89 9.68 -3.67
N PRO A 192 19.19 9.41 -3.87
CA PRO A 192 19.74 8.10 -3.53
C PRO A 192 19.51 7.76 -2.07
N LEU A 193 19.05 6.54 -1.83
CA LEU A 193 18.88 6.02 -0.47
C LEU A 193 20.26 5.73 0.15
N ASN A 194 20.38 5.93 1.46
CA ASN A 194 21.56 5.54 2.19
C ASN A 194 21.68 4.01 2.32
N GLN A 195 22.86 3.52 2.66
CA GLN A 195 23.15 2.08 2.76
C GLN A 195 22.26 1.36 3.79
N ALA A 196 21.91 2.01 4.89
CA ALA A 196 21.06 1.42 5.92
C ALA A 196 19.61 1.22 5.41
N SER A 197 19.08 2.19 4.64
CA SER A 197 17.76 2.06 4.02
C SER A 197 17.74 0.97 2.93
N LEU A 198 18.82 0.88 2.12
CA LEU A 198 18.93 -0.20 1.12
C LEU A 198 18.94 -1.58 1.80
N GLN A 199 19.71 -1.75 2.87
CA GLN A 199 19.73 -2.99 3.64
C GLN A 199 18.36 -3.32 4.26
N ALA A 200 17.62 -2.31 4.72
CA ALA A 200 16.29 -2.51 5.27
C ALA A 200 15.26 -2.96 4.22
N TYR A 201 15.35 -2.48 2.97
CA TYR A 201 14.49 -2.95 1.88
C TYR A 201 14.83 -4.37 1.42
N ASP A 202 16.09 -4.79 1.50
CA ASP A 202 16.50 -6.16 1.21
C ASP A 202 16.32 -7.13 2.39
N ALA A 203 16.12 -6.61 3.62
CA ALA A 203 16.01 -7.44 4.81
C ALA A 203 14.94 -8.54 4.71
N PRO A 204 13.73 -8.29 4.16
CA PRO A 204 12.69 -9.31 4.04
C PRO A 204 13.05 -10.50 3.14
N PHE A 205 14.00 -10.32 2.23
CA PHE A 205 14.25 -11.24 1.12
C PHE A 205 15.63 -11.89 1.26
N VAL A 206 15.68 -13.08 1.88
CA VAL A 206 16.94 -13.80 2.11
C VAL A 206 17.60 -14.21 0.78
N ASP A 207 16.78 -14.70 -0.16
CA ASP A 207 17.13 -15.10 -1.51
C ASP A 207 15.91 -15.02 -2.44
N GLU A 208 16.03 -15.51 -3.69
CA GLU A 208 14.94 -15.45 -4.67
C GLU A 208 13.69 -16.24 -4.27
N SER A 209 13.80 -17.27 -3.44
CA SER A 209 12.63 -18.05 -2.98
C SER A 209 11.67 -17.22 -2.12
N TYR A 210 12.15 -16.14 -1.51
CA TYR A 210 11.34 -15.21 -0.72
C TYR A 210 10.63 -14.15 -1.58
N LYS A 211 10.92 -14.07 -2.89
CA LYS A 211 10.46 -12.99 -3.78
C LYS A 211 9.30 -13.38 -4.69
N ALA A 212 8.65 -14.52 -4.47
CA ALA A 212 7.52 -14.95 -5.30
C ALA A 212 6.40 -13.90 -5.36
N GLY A 213 6.07 -13.26 -4.23
CA GLY A 213 5.12 -12.16 -4.15
C GLY A 213 5.56 -10.95 -4.97
N ALA A 214 6.77 -10.44 -4.75
CA ALA A 214 7.29 -9.29 -5.48
C ALA A 214 7.35 -9.54 -7.01
N ARG A 215 7.70 -10.75 -7.42
CA ARG A 215 7.74 -11.10 -8.84
C ARG A 215 6.38 -11.15 -9.50
N VAL A 216 5.36 -11.65 -8.80
CA VAL A 216 4.04 -11.80 -9.42
C VAL A 216 3.21 -10.52 -9.39
N PHE A 217 3.47 -9.58 -8.48
CA PHE A 217 2.65 -8.39 -8.32
C PHE A 217 2.44 -7.58 -9.60
N PRO A 218 3.47 -7.26 -10.41
CA PRO A 218 3.25 -6.56 -11.67
C PRO A 218 2.34 -7.31 -12.64
N MET A 219 2.31 -8.65 -12.57
CA MET A 219 1.44 -9.49 -13.41
C MET A 219 -0.02 -9.51 -12.94
N LEU A 220 -0.28 -9.18 -11.68
CA LEU A 220 -1.63 -9.13 -11.11
C LEU A 220 -2.37 -7.82 -11.42
N VAL A 221 -1.67 -6.79 -11.91
CA VAL A 221 -2.30 -5.52 -12.32
C VAL A 221 -3.21 -5.77 -13.51
N PRO A 222 -4.51 -5.39 -13.45
CA PRO A 222 -5.44 -5.61 -14.55
C PRO A 222 -5.18 -4.62 -15.70
N ILE A 223 -4.40 -5.08 -16.69
CA ILE A 223 -4.04 -4.33 -17.90
C ILE A 223 -4.90 -4.70 -19.12
N THR A 224 -5.75 -5.72 -19.01
CA THR A 224 -6.70 -6.11 -20.03
C THR A 224 -8.12 -6.25 -19.47
N PRO A 225 -9.18 -6.07 -20.29
CA PRO A 225 -10.56 -6.13 -19.83
C PRO A 225 -10.99 -7.48 -19.24
N ASP A 226 -10.35 -8.54 -19.65
CA ASP A 226 -10.60 -9.95 -19.24
C ASP A 226 -9.75 -10.41 -18.06
N ASN A 227 -8.86 -9.54 -17.54
CA ASN A 227 -8.10 -9.87 -16.33
C ASN A 227 -9.08 -10.19 -15.18
N PRO A 228 -8.81 -11.22 -14.36
CA PRO A 228 -9.70 -11.63 -13.27
C PRO A 228 -10.12 -10.51 -12.30
N ALA A 229 -9.26 -9.50 -12.08
CA ALA A 229 -9.56 -8.37 -11.21
C ALA A 229 -10.37 -7.25 -11.87
N SER A 230 -10.40 -7.17 -13.22
CA SER A 230 -11.00 -6.06 -13.97
C SER A 230 -12.49 -5.85 -13.66
N ALA A 231 -13.28 -6.92 -13.66
CA ALA A 231 -14.71 -6.84 -13.38
C ALA A 231 -15.00 -6.26 -12.00
N ALA A 232 -14.26 -6.72 -11.00
CA ALA A 232 -14.44 -6.27 -9.63
C ALA A 232 -13.92 -4.83 -9.42
N ASN A 233 -12.82 -4.42 -10.09
CA ASN A 233 -12.38 -3.03 -10.06
C ASN A 233 -13.40 -2.08 -10.72
N ARG A 234 -14.09 -2.52 -11.79
CA ARG A 234 -15.20 -1.72 -12.36
C ARG A 234 -16.37 -1.56 -11.37
N VAL A 235 -16.67 -2.61 -10.58
CA VAL A 235 -17.68 -2.48 -9.50
C VAL A 235 -17.20 -1.46 -8.45
N ALA A 236 -15.97 -1.55 -8.00
CA ALA A 236 -15.40 -0.61 -7.05
C ALA A 236 -15.42 0.83 -7.58
N TRP A 237 -15.10 1.05 -8.88
CA TRP A 237 -15.21 2.35 -9.50
C TRP A 237 -16.63 2.93 -9.44
N ARG A 238 -17.67 2.13 -9.69
CA ARG A 238 -19.05 2.61 -9.58
C ARG A 238 -19.40 3.08 -8.16
N ALA A 239 -18.84 2.44 -7.14
CA ALA A 239 -19.00 2.88 -5.75
C ALA A 239 -18.16 4.13 -5.44
N LEU A 240 -16.92 4.19 -5.92
CA LEU A 240 -16.05 5.36 -5.76
C LEU A 240 -16.65 6.61 -6.44
N GLN A 241 -17.36 6.47 -7.56
CA GLN A 241 -18.09 7.55 -8.21
C GLN A 241 -19.29 8.08 -7.38
N GLN A 242 -19.60 7.42 -6.28
CA GLN A 242 -20.62 7.85 -5.30
C GLN A 242 -20.00 8.14 -3.93
N PHE A 243 -18.68 8.03 -3.79
CA PHE A 243 -17.98 8.28 -2.53
C PHE A 243 -17.85 9.77 -2.28
N ASN A 244 -18.70 10.29 -1.37
CA ASN A 244 -18.78 11.72 -1.05
C ASN A 244 -17.93 12.12 0.18
N LYS A 245 -17.32 11.15 0.86
CA LYS A 245 -16.43 11.46 2.01
C LYS A 245 -15.12 12.06 1.51
N PRO A 246 -14.43 12.87 2.32
CA PRO A 246 -13.22 13.57 1.90
C PRO A 246 -12.19 12.66 1.24
N PHE A 247 -11.73 13.05 0.04
CA PHE A 247 -10.75 12.31 -0.73
C PHE A 247 -9.72 13.29 -1.31
N ILE A 248 -8.45 13.17 -0.90
CA ILE A 248 -7.37 14.04 -1.38
C ILE A 248 -6.36 13.23 -2.20
N THR A 249 -5.76 13.86 -3.20
CA THR A 249 -4.62 13.32 -3.94
C THR A 249 -3.37 14.14 -3.63
N ALA A 250 -2.26 13.45 -3.37
CA ALA A 250 -0.94 14.02 -3.12
C ALA A 250 0.10 13.25 -3.94
N PHE A 251 0.14 13.52 -5.23
CA PHE A 251 1.03 12.83 -6.17
C PHE A 251 2.35 13.57 -6.30
N SER A 252 3.42 12.85 -6.56
CA SER A 252 4.74 13.44 -6.82
C SER A 252 4.87 13.95 -8.26
N ASP A 253 5.85 14.82 -8.49
CA ASP A 253 6.08 15.42 -9.80
C ASP A 253 7.02 14.63 -10.72
N GLN A 254 7.66 13.56 -10.20
CA GLN A 254 8.66 12.79 -10.95
C GLN A 254 8.35 11.28 -11.02
N ASP A 255 7.10 10.89 -10.82
CA ASP A 255 6.67 9.49 -10.98
C ASP A 255 6.09 9.25 -12.39
N PRO A 256 6.79 8.54 -13.28
CA PRO A 256 6.29 8.22 -14.61
C PRO A 256 5.27 7.06 -14.62
N VAL A 257 5.20 6.27 -13.54
CA VAL A 257 4.37 5.05 -13.48
C VAL A 257 2.91 5.39 -13.28
N THR A 258 2.60 6.34 -12.38
CA THR A 258 1.23 6.70 -12.02
C THR A 258 0.82 8.11 -12.48
N ALA A 259 1.65 8.76 -13.30
CA ALA A 259 1.41 10.11 -13.81
C ALA A 259 0.00 10.26 -14.41
N GLY A 260 -0.74 11.26 -13.94
CA GLY A 260 -2.11 11.55 -14.38
C GLY A 260 -3.20 10.77 -13.66
N GLY A 261 -2.85 9.81 -12.80
CA GLY A 261 -3.81 9.08 -11.94
C GLY A 261 -4.57 10.02 -11.00
N ASP A 262 -3.91 11.05 -10.48
CA ASP A 262 -4.51 12.11 -9.66
C ASP A 262 -5.70 12.77 -10.35
N ARG A 263 -5.55 13.15 -11.62
CA ARG A 263 -6.61 13.83 -12.41
C ARG A 263 -7.81 12.92 -12.63
N ILE A 264 -7.58 11.63 -12.82
CA ILE A 264 -8.65 10.63 -12.98
C ILE A 264 -9.44 10.51 -11.68
N LEU A 265 -8.74 10.34 -10.54
CA LEU A 265 -9.37 10.25 -9.23
C LEU A 265 -10.17 11.53 -8.92
N GLN A 266 -9.56 12.71 -9.09
CA GLN A 266 -10.22 14.01 -8.88
C GLN A 266 -11.44 14.23 -9.77
N LYS A 267 -11.40 13.75 -11.02
CA LYS A 267 -12.49 13.92 -11.98
C LYS A 267 -13.72 13.07 -11.62
N PHE A 268 -13.52 11.85 -11.13
CA PHE A 268 -14.58 10.87 -11.03
C PHE A 268 -15.06 10.61 -9.59
N ILE A 269 -14.31 11.01 -8.55
CA ILE A 269 -14.68 10.78 -7.15
C ILE A 269 -15.23 12.09 -6.55
N PRO A 270 -16.53 12.14 -6.20
CA PRO A 270 -17.15 13.37 -5.68
C PRO A 270 -16.48 13.91 -4.42
N GLY A 271 -16.00 13.03 -3.55
CA GLY A 271 -15.27 13.40 -2.32
C GLY A 271 -13.99 14.22 -2.54
N CYS A 272 -13.51 14.32 -3.79
CA CYS A 272 -12.39 15.20 -4.15
C CYS A 272 -12.78 16.68 -4.24
N GLN A 273 -14.07 16.99 -4.41
CA GLN A 273 -14.50 18.38 -4.61
C GLN A 273 -14.20 19.21 -3.35
N GLY A 274 -13.57 20.37 -3.57
CA GLY A 274 -13.22 21.32 -2.49
C GLY A 274 -12.04 20.92 -1.62
N GLN A 275 -11.39 19.79 -1.91
CA GLN A 275 -10.20 19.37 -1.18
C GLN A 275 -8.92 20.06 -1.72
N ALA A 276 -7.94 20.25 -0.82
CA ALA A 276 -6.66 20.89 -1.15
C ALA A 276 -5.67 19.90 -1.79
N HIS A 277 -6.00 19.40 -2.98
CA HIS A 277 -5.10 18.53 -3.75
C HIS A 277 -3.75 19.19 -3.98
N CYS A 278 -2.67 18.40 -3.95
CA CYS A 278 -1.34 18.95 -4.15
C CYS A 278 -0.45 18.03 -5.00
N VAL A 279 0.60 18.62 -5.55
CA VAL A 279 1.71 17.90 -6.16
C VAL A 279 2.91 18.04 -5.24
N ILE A 280 3.43 16.92 -4.77
CA ILE A 280 4.63 16.84 -3.94
C ILE A 280 5.86 17.01 -4.85
N LYS A 281 6.58 18.13 -4.66
CA LYS A 281 7.78 18.46 -5.44
C LYS A 281 8.97 17.62 -5.01
N ASP A 282 9.86 17.36 -5.97
CA ASP A 282 11.09 16.58 -5.77
C ASP A 282 10.79 15.18 -5.18
N GLY A 283 9.71 14.56 -5.64
CA GLY A 283 9.31 13.21 -5.26
C GLY A 283 9.26 12.28 -6.47
N GLY A 284 9.81 11.08 -6.34
CA GLY A 284 9.71 9.98 -7.28
C GLY A 284 8.50 9.09 -6.98
N HIS A 285 8.54 7.85 -7.46
CA HIS A 285 7.47 6.88 -7.21
C HIS A 285 7.28 6.59 -5.72
N PHE A 286 8.38 6.41 -4.97
CA PHE A 286 8.37 6.23 -3.51
C PHE A 286 8.51 7.58 -2.80
N LEU A 287 7.54 8.45 -2.97
CA LEU A 287 7.56 9.81 -2.42
C LEU A 287 7.67 9.86 -0.89
N GLN A 288 7.35 8.79 -0.19
CA GLN A 288 7.54 8.66 1.26
C GLN A 288 9.02 8.61 1.66
N GLU A 289 9.90 8.19 0.75
CA GLU A 289 11.36 8.28 0.94
C GLU A 289 11.88 9.69 0.65
N ASP A 290 11.40 10.29 -0.45
CA ASP A 290 11.90 11.58 -0.91
C ASP A 290 11.36 12.75 -0.06
N GLN A 291 10.07 12.71 0.30
CA GLN A 291 9.34 13.83 0.87
C GLN A 291 8.39 13.43 2.04
N PRO A 292 8.85 12.63 3.02
CA PRO A 292 7.99 12.13 4.09
C PRO A 292 7.37 13.26 4.94
N GLN A 293 8.12 14.34 5.18
CA GLN A 293 7.62 15.47 5.98
C GLN A 293 6.52 16.25 5.25
N ALA A 294 6.68 16.44 3.93
CA ALA A 294 5.67 17.12 3.12
C ALA A 294 4.38 16.30 3.07
N LEU A 295 4.49 14.99 2.82
CA LEU A 295 3.33 14.10 2.77
C LEU A 295 2.65 13.97 4.14
N THR A 296 3.41 13.91 5.24
CA THR A 296 2.87 13.91 6.61
C THR A 296 2.09 15.19 6.89
N ARG A 297 2.61 16.35 6.52
CA ARG A 297 1.91 17.64 6.69
C ARG A 297 0.60 17.65 5.93
N VAL A 298 0.61 17.26 4.65
CA VAL A 298 -0.60 17.15 3.83
C VAL A 298 -1.64 16.25 4.50
N LEU A 299 -1.23 15.11 5.03
CA LEU A 299 -2.12 14.19 5.75
C LEU A 299 -2.73 14.83 6.99
N LEU A 300 -1.92 15.47 7.85
CA LEU A 300 -2.39 16.07 9.09
C LEU A 300 -3.32 17.26 8.82
N ASP A 301 -2.96 18.15 7.89
CA ASP A 301 -3.79 19.27 7.46
C ASP A 301 -5.13 18.77 6.87
N PHE A 302 -5.10 17.69 6.09
CA PHE A 302 -6.30 17.09 5.53
C PHE A 302 -7.24 16.51 6.58
N ILE A 303 -6.70 15.81 7.59
CA ILE A 303 -7.52 15.27 8.69
C ILE A 303 -8.13 16.42 9.50
N GLN A 304 -7.35 17.45 9.82
CA GLN A 304 -7.81 18.62 10.58
C GLN A 304 -8.91 19.41 9.84
N ALA A 305 -8.78 19.54 8.51
CA ALA A 305 -9.79 20.21 7.69
C ALA A 305 -11.10 19.41 7.53
N ASN A 306 -11.06 18.12 7.83
CA ASN A 306 -12.20 17.21 7.66
C ASN A 306 -12.43 16.36 8.94
N PRO A 307 -12.79 16.97 10.10
CA PRO A 307 -12.97 16.24 11.36
C PRO A 307 -14.12 15.23 11.27
N LEU A 308 -14.04 14.15 12.04
CA LEU A 308 -15.16 13.20 12.17
C LEU A 308 -16.35 13.86 12.83
N SER A 309 -17.55 13.63 12.29
CA SER A 309 -18.79 14.14 12.87
C SER A 309 -19.01 13.52 14.26
N GLY A 310 -19.06 14.31 15.31
CA GLY A 310 -19.38 13.87 16.67
C GLY A 310 -18.21 13.85 17.67
N ILE A 311 -16.98 14.11 17.24
CA ILE A 311 -15.87 14.40 18.15
C ILE A 311 -15.72 15.93 18.19
N ASN A 312 -16.34 16.57 19.19
CA ASN A 312 -15.99 17.97 19.51
C ASN A 312 -14.57 17.98 20.10
N PRO A 313 -13.70 18.90 19.64
CA PRO A 313 -12.33 19.04 20.15
C PRO A 313 -12.29 19.42 21.63
#